data_c3566db47621063cd6fe90600eb4a01c
#
_entry.id   c3566db47621063cd6fe90600eb4a01c
#
_cell.length_a   1.000
_cell.length_b   1.000
_cell.length_c   1.000
_cell.angle_alpha   90.00
_cell.angle_beta   90.00
_cell.angle_gamma   90.00
#
_symmetry.space_group_name_H-M   'P 1'
#
loop_
_entity.id
_entity.type
_entity.pdbx_description
1 polymer ?
#
loop_
_entity_poly.entity_id
_entity_poly.type
_entity_poly.pdbx_seq_one_letter_code
_entity_poly.pdbx_strand_id
1 'polypeptide(L)'
;MRINSKRALSYFFPNPSYEQVYFEAVANAIDAGATEISICIDIEAYEKPDTLRLTITDNGIGFTELNFRKFSKLLEVNTPDHKGLGRLVFLEYFERVDIVSIFGGNNRRRIKFDMDFDGECQKESIQQSKNGTILTFSNFSGDRIKTYNYLRPEHIRVQLQEHFLPLLFSRKEDDRPLRIDIELKTSKANPSKDFFPDRKTLTLEDLPVLLTDYVEDDDVDWFNGVEVNYSIINDNTRPKSVATVVSVDGRAMPYQLISQDAIPGGYQVLFLLKSELFNTFGAISVFSTFLESQK
;
A
#
# COMPACT_ATOMS: atom_id res chain seq x y z
N MET A 1 25.26 9.85 -13.95
CA MET A 1 24.19 10.07 -14.94
C MET A 1 22.96 10.56 -14.17
N ARG A 2 22.56 11.83 -14.29
CA ARG A 2 21.33 12.31 -13.63
C ARG A 2 20.14 11.78 -14.41
N ILE A 3 19.33 10.96 -13.77
CA ILE A 3 18.10 10.45 -14.37
C ILE A 3 17.09 11.59 -14.32
N ASN A 4 16.44 11.84 -15.44
CA ASN A 4 15.33 12.78 -15.50
C ASN A 4 14.12 12.14 -14.78
N SER A 5 13.94 12.47 -13.50
CA SER A 5 12.88 11.92 -12.63
C SER A 5 11.48 12.08 -13.26
N LYS A 6 11.21 13.18 -13.98
CA LYS A 6 9.96 13.39 -14.71
C LYS A 6 9.73 12.35 -15.81
N ARG A 7 10.79 12.02 -16.59
CA ARG A 7 10.67 10.97 -17.62
C ARG A 7 10.51 9.59 -17.03
N ALA A 8 11.24 9.29 -15.94
CA ALA A 8 11.09 8.03 -15.25
C ALA A 8 9.66 7.88 -14.71
N LEU A 9 9.12 8.93 -14.10
CA LEU A 9 7.78 8.96 -13.54
C LEU A 9 6.70 8.71 -14.60
N SER A 10 6.73 9.44 -15.74
CA SER A 10 5.77 9.25 -16.83
C SER A 10 5.88 7.90 -17.54
N TYR A 11 7.06 7.28 -17.51
CA TYR A 11 7.29 5.96 -18.13
C TYR A 11 6.82 4.82 -17.24
N PHE A 12 7.16 4.85 -15.94
CA PHE A 12 6.82 3.78 -15.00
C PHE A 12 5.42 3.92 -14.39
N PHE A 13 4.90 5.15 -14.32
CA PHE A 13 3.59 5.47 -13.75
C PHE A 13 2.78 6.35 -14.73
N PRO A 14 2.30 5.80 -15.85
CA PRO A 14 1.62 6.60 -16.86
C PRO A 14 0.31 7.23 -16.37
N ASN A 15 -0.36 6.64 -15.39
CA ASN A 15 -1.56 7.18 -14.73
C ASN A 15 -1.72 6.53 -13.34
N PRO A 16 -0.86 6.82 -12.36
CA PRO A 16 -1.00 6.24 -11.04
C PRO A 16 -2.30 6.70 -10.38
N SER A 17 -2.92 5.84 -9.59
CA SER A 17 -4.02 6.26 -8.72
C SER A 17 -3.46 6.89 -7.44
N TYR A 18 -4.25 7.77 -6.81
CA TYR A 18 -3.81 8.43 -5.57
C TYR A 18 -3.61 7.42 -4.42
N GLU A 19 -4.38 6.33 -4.39
CA GLU A 19 -4.21 5.27 -3.39
C GLU A 19 -2.81 4.67 -3.38
N GLN A 20 -2.11 4.69 -4.51
CA GLN A 20 -0.73 4.21 -4.58
C GLN A 20 0.23 4.98 -3.66
N VAL A 21 -0.09 6.23 -3.30
CA VAL A 21 0.65 6.98 -2.29
C VAL A 21 0.57 6.28 -0.93
N TYR A 22 -0.63 5.86 -0.53
CA TYR A 22 -0.84 5.11 0.71
C TYR A 22 -0.20 3.73 0.64
N PHE A 23 -0.40 3.01 -0.47
CA PHE A 23 0.12 1.66 -0.64
C PHE A 23 1.65 1.62 -0.54
N GLU A 24 2.33 2.52 -1.22
CA GLU A 24 3.79 2.57 -1.18
C GLU A 24 4.31 2.97 0.20
N ALA A 25 3.70 3.96 0.84
CA ALA A 25 4.14 4.38 2.18
C ALA A 25 3.89 3.28 3.23
N VAL A 26 2.74 2.62 3.19
CA VAL A 26 2.41 1.51 4.10
C VAL A 26 3.29 0.29 3.82
N ALA A 27 3.55 -0.07 2.55
CA ALA A 27 4.45 -1.15 2.21
C ALA A 27 5.86 -0.92 2.79
N ASN A 28 6.40 0.29 2.61
CA ASN A 28 7.71 0.66 3.14
C ASN A 28 7.76 0.60 4.69
N ALA A 29 6.68 1.00 5.37
CA ALA A 29 6.58 0.89 6.82
C ALA A 29 6.54 -0.58 7.27
N ILE A 30 5.77 -1.43 6.58
CA ILE A 30 5.69 -2.86 6.86
C ILE A 30 7.03 -3.56 6.61
N ASP A 31 7.73 -3.22 5.54
CA ASP A 31 9.07 -3.74 5.21
C ASP A 31 10.12 -3.27 6.24
N ALA A 32 9.92 -2.10 6.87
CA ALA A 32 10.71 -1.63 7.98
C ALA A 32 10.33 -2.29 9.35
N GLY A 33 9.45 -3.28 9.34
CA GLY A 33 9.03 -4.01 10.53
C GLY A 33 8.05 -3.25 11.43
N ALA A 34 7.34 -2.25 10.92
CA ALA A 34 6.35 -1.52 11.69
C ALA A 34 5.21 -2.44 12.17
N THR A 35 4.74 -2.18 13.38
CA THR A 35 3.55 -2.75 13.99
C THR A 35 2.43 -1.73 14.15
N GLU A 36 2.78 -0.45 14.12
CA GLU A 36 1.85 0.68 14.21
C GLU A 36 2.15 1.66 13.08
N ILE A 37 1.11 2.02 12.32
CA ILE A 37 1.16 3.01 11.25
C ILE A 37 0.03 4.00 11.47
N SER A 38 0.30 5.29 11.32
CA SER A 38 -0.70 6.35 11.39
C SER A 38 -0.71 7.15 10.10
N ILE A 39 -1.87 7.31 9.50
CA ILE A 39 -2.13 8.13 8.32
C ILE A 39 -3.02 9.30 8.76
N CYS A 40 -2.48 10.51 8.74
CA CYS A 40 -3.20 11.72 9.08
C CYS A 40 -3.35 12.60 7.84
N ILE A 41 -4.58 12.84 7.45
CA ILE A 41 -4.99 13.69 6.34
C ILE A 41 -5.54 14.98 6.95
N ASP A 42 -4.91 16.11 6.63
CA ASP A 42 -5.33 17.42 7.10
C ASP A 42 -5.65 18.32 5.90
N ILE A 43 -6.87 18.82 5.84
CA ILE A 43 -7.35 19.66 4.75
C ILE A 43 -8.33 20.72 5.29
N GLU A 44 -8.21 21.97 4.85
CA GLU A 44 -9.09 23.03 5.35
C GLU A 44 -10.56 22.76 5.01
N ALA A 45 -10.84 22.45 3.75
CA ALA A 45 -12.19 22.22 3.26
C ALA A 45 -12.18 21.30 2.03
N TYR A 46 -13.34 20.70 1.75
CA TYR A 46 -13.55 19.89 0.54
C TYR A 46 -13.19 20.62 -0.76
N GLU A 47 -13.52 21.92 -0.85
CA GLU A 47 -13.32 22.76 -2.01
C GLU A 47 -11.91 23.39 -2.11
N LYS A 48 -11.02 23.06 -1.16
CA LYS A 48 -9.66 23.59 -1.07
C LYS A 48 -8.60 22.46 -1.07
N PRO A 49 -8.51 21.67 -2.12
CA PRO A 49 -7.59 20.54 -2.17
C PRO A 49 -6.09 20.95 -2.10
N ASP A 50 -5.78 22.19 -2.47
CA ASP A 50 -4.45 22.78 -2.35
C ASP A 50 -3.97 22.91 -0.89
N THR A 51 -4.90 22.90 0.08
CA THR A 51 -4.56 22.91 1.51
C THR A 51 -4.24 21.52 2.07
N LEU A 52 -4.36 20.46 1.25
CA LEU A 52 -4.12 19.10 1.67
C LEU A 52 -2.68 18.90 2.15
N ARG A 53 -2.57 18.38 3.36
CA ARG A 53 -1.32 17.86 3.93
C ARG A 53 -1.55 16.43 4.39
N LEU A 54 -0.69 15.55 3.96
CA LEU A 54 -0.68 14.14 4.37
C LEU A 54 0.54 13.89 5.27
N THR A 55 0.33 13.25 6.40
CA THR A 55 1.41 12.79 7.28
C THR A 55 1.25 11.29 7.53
N ILE A 56 2.30 10.52 7.26
CA ILE A 56 2.32 9.08 7.54
C ILE A 56 3.46 8.80 8.51
N THR A 57 3.14 8.15 9.61
CA THR A 57 4.10 7.83 10.68
C THR A 57 4.10 6.34 10.95
N ASP A 58 5.27 5.76 11.13
CA ASP A 58 5.45 4.36 11.52
C ASP A 58 6.42 4.21 12.70
N ASN A 59 6.37 3.07 13.37
CA ASN A 59 7.26 2.68 14.45
C ASN A 59 8.31 1.64 14.02
N GLY A 60 8.61 1.52 12.73
CA GLY A 60 9.60 0.60 12.19
C GLY A 60 11.04 0.96 12.56
N ILE A 61 12.01 0.18 12.05
CA ILE A 61 13.44 0.37 12.36
C ILE A 61 14.03 1.69 11.84
N GLY A 62 13.31 2.39 10.98
CA GLY A 62 13.70 3.66 10.37
C GLY A 62 14.73 3.52 9.24
N PHE A 63 15.22 4.67 8.77
CA PHE A 63 16.20 4.76 7.71
C PHE A 63 17.63 4.52 8.24
N THR A 64 17.93 3.26 8.55
CA THR A 64 19.32 2.80 8.81
C THR A 64 20.24 3.16 7.65
N GLU A 65 21.56 2.98 7.79
CA GLU A 65 22.50 3.21 6.69
C GLU A 65 22.19 2.37 5.44
N LEU A 66 21.77 1.10 5.68
CA LEU A 66 21.39 0.19 4.59
C LEU A 66 20.10 0.67 3.91
N ASN A 67 19.07 0.98 4.69
CA ASN A 67 17.76 1.42 4.15
C ASN A 67 17.89 2.77 3.43
N PHE A 68 18.70 3.69 3.97
CA PHE A 68 18.95 4.96 3.31
C PHE A 68 19.72 4.78 2.00
N ARG A 69 20.73 3.90 1.96
CA ARG A 69 21.45 3.58 0.73
C ARG A 69 20.52 3.00 -0.35
N LYS A 70 19.61 2.11 0.02
CA LYS A 70 18.57 1.59 -0.90
C LYS A 70 17.62 2.70 -1.36
N PHE A 71 17.28 3.62 -0.47
CA PHE A 71 16.42 4.76 -0.79
C PHE A 71 17.14 5.79 -1.67
N SER A 72 18.40 6.15 -1.40
CA SER A 72 19.13 7.18 -2.15
C SER A 72 19.49 6.73 -3.57
N LYS A 73 19.62 5.43 -3.81
CA LYS A 73 19.92 4.85 -5.12
C LYS A 73 18.63 4.64 -5.93
N LEU A 74 18.11 5.70 -6.50
CA LEU A 74 17.06 5.67 -7.50
C LEU A 74 17.60 4.97 -8.76
N LEU A 75 17.00 3.86 -9.18
CA LEU A 75 17.29 3.18 -10.46
C LEU A 75 18.67 2.48 -10.57
N GLU A 76 19.37 2.18 -9.49
CA GLU A 76 20.39 1.13 -9.58
C GLU A 76 19.70 -0.23 -9.79
N VAL A 77 19.36 -0.52 -11.03
CA VAL A 77 18.73 -1.78 -11.48
C VAL A 77 19.82 -2.84 -11.51
N ASN A 78 20.19 -3.39 -10.36
CA ASN A 78 21.05 -4.56 -10.25
C ASN A 78 20.30 -5.81 -9.77
N THR A 79 18.97 -5.70 -9.62
CA THR A 79 18.11 -6.85 -9.29
C THR A 79 16.86 -6.82 -10.17
N PRO A 80 16.34 -7.98 -10.61
CA PRO A 80 15.11 -8.07 -11.40
C PRO A 80 13.87 -7.55 -10.66
N ASP A 81 13.98 -7.32 -9.34
CA ASP A 81 12.95 -6.72 -8.52
C ASP A 81 12.95 -5.20 -8.73
N HIS A 82 11.93 -4.67 -9.36
CA HIS A 82 11.66 -3.22 -9.52
C HIS A 82 11.41 -2.49 -8.19
N LYS A 83 11.95 -2.99 -7.08
CA LYS A 83 11.85 -2.44 -5.73
C LYS A 83 12.62 -1.12 -5.66
N GLY A 84 11.92 -0.04 -5.41
CA GLY A 84 12.50 1.30 -5.20
C GLY A 84 12.01 2.39 -6.14
N LEU A 85 11.18 2.07 -7.12
CA LEU A 85 10.54 3.06 -7.99
C LEU A 85 9.19 3.56 -7.43
N GLY A 86 8.51 2.75 -6.62
CA GLY A 86 7.16 3.05 -6.12
C GLY A 86 7.06 4.40 -5.43
N ARG A 87 8.10 4.80 -4.66
CA ARG A 87 8.13 6.12 -4.00
C ARG A 87 8.05 7.31 -4.96
N LEU A 88 8.34 7.14 -6.26
CA LEU A 88 8.18 8.20 -7.24
C LEU A 88 6.72 8.62 -7.38
N VAL A 89 5.77 7.75 -7.06
CA VAL A 89 4.34 8.09 -7.05
C VAL A 89 4.03 9.24 -6.09
N PHE A 90 4.82 9.41 -5.04
CA PHE A 90 4.66 10.54 -4.12
C PHE A 90 4.78 11.87 -4.85
N LEU A 91 5.72 11.97 -5.78
CA LEU A 91 6.01 13.19 -6.54
C LEU A 91 5.06 13.43 -7.71
N GLU A 92 4.16 12.48 -8.00
CA GLU A 92 3.05 12.70 -8.92
C GLU A 92 1.93 13.54 -8.29
N TYR A 93 1.79 13.46 -6.98
CA TYR A 93 0.73 14.11 -6.24
C TYR A 93 1.19 15.22 -5.31
N PHE A 94 2.45 15.24 -4.93
CA PHE A 94 3.03 16.22 -4.03
C PHE A 94 4.36 16.73 -4.58
N GLU A 95 4.63 18.01 -4.43
CA GLU A 95 5.90 18.57 -4.86
C GLU A 95 7.07 18.10 -3.97
N ARG A 96 6.78 17.78 -2.70
CA ARG A 96 7.80 17.44 -1.72
C ARG A 96 7.30 16.50 -0.63
N VAL A 97 8.19 15.60 -0.21
CA VAL A 97 8.04 14.78 0.99
C VAL A 97 9.21 15.05 1.93
N ASP A 98 8.95 15.64 3.08
CA ASP A 98 9.93 15.78 4.16
C ASP A 98 9.90 14.50 5.00
N ILE A 99 11.05 13.83 5.10
CA ILE A 99 11.19 12.56 5.82
C ILE A 99 12.06 12.80 7.05
N VAL A 100 11.51 12.47 8.22
CA VAL A 100 12.25 12.46 9.49
C VAL A 100 12.25 11.05 10.03
N SER A 101 13.43 10.45 10.19
CA SER A 101 13.53 9.08 10.68
C SER A 101 14.50 8.97 11.84
N ILE A 102 14.10 8.24 12.88
CA ILE A 102 14.91 7.85 14.02
C ILE A 102 15.26 6.37 13.87
N PHE A 103 16.55 6.05 13.99
CA PHE A 103 17.07 4.70 13.85
C PHE A 103 18.21 4.42 14.82
N GLY A 104 18.35 3.15 15.22
CA GLY A 104 19.36 2.75 16.22
C GLY A 104 19.18 3.43 17.57
N GLY A 105 18.01 3.99 17.83
CA GLY A 105 17.62 4.62 19.10
C GLY A 105 18.24 6.01 19.36
N ASN A 106 19.28 6.41 18.66
CA ASN A 106 20.03 7.65 18.94
C ASN A 106 20.48 8.43 17.71
N ASN A 107 20.02 8.05 16.53
CA ASN A 107 20.32 8.75 15.29
C ASN A 107 19.04 9.29 14.67
N ARG A 108 19.09 10.50 14.17
CA ARG A 108 18.02 11.11 13.38
C ARG A 108 18.54 11.43 11.98
N ARG A 109 17.73 11.10 10.99
CA ARG A 109 17.96 11.43 9.59
C ARG A 109 16.83 12.30 9.08
N ARG A 110 17.20 13.38 8.36
CA ARG A 110 16.24 14.24 7.67
C ARG A 110 16.55 14.21 6.18
N ILE A 111 15.54 13.88 5.39
CA ILE A 111 15.65 13.79 3.93
C ILE A 111 14.58 14.72 3.35
N LYS A 112 14.96 15.52 2.39
CA LYS A 112 14.06 16.30 1.56
C LYS A 112 13.91 15.56 0.23
N PHE A 113 12.79 14.92 0.02
CA PHE A 113 12.52 14.16 -1.19
C PHE A 113 11.61 14.96 -2.11
N ASP A 114 12.19 15.42 -3.23
CA ASP A 114 11.52 16.13 -4.30
C ASP A 114 12.13 15.72 -5.65
N MET A 115 11.73 16.38 -6.74
CA MET A 115 12.23 16.06 -8.08
C MET A 115 13.72 16.32 -8.27
N ASP A 116 14.32 17.14 -7.41
CA ASP A 116 15.74 17.49 -7.44
C ASP A 116 16.58 16.71 -6.41
N PHE A 117 15.98 15.70 -5.76
CA PHE A 117 16.67 14.88 -4.77
C PHE A 117 17.96 14.26 -5.32
N ASP A 118 19.08 14.57 -4.70
CA ASP A 118 20.44 14.21 -5.12
C ASP A 118 21.03 12.99 -4.36
N GLY A 119 20.24 12.40 -3.45
CA GLY A 119 20.70 11.29 -2.61
C GLY A 119 21.30 11.72 -1.28
N GLU A 120 21.29 13.01 -0.95
CA GLU A 120 21.84 13.54 0.28
C GLU A 120 20.82 13.60 1.42
N CYS A 121 21.32 13.62 2.65
CA CYS A 121 20.52 13.77 3.85
C CYS A 121 21.29 14.47 4.96
N GLN A 122 20.56 15.05 5.90
CA GLN A 122 21.13 15.50 7.17
C GLN A 122 21.05 14.38 8.20
N LYS A 123 22.17 14.07 8.87
CA LYS A 123 22.23 13.10 9.95
C LYS A 123 22.77 13.75 11.21
N GLU A 124 22.11 13.51 12.32
CA GLU A 124 22.50 14.02 13.63
C GLU A 124 22.33 12.95 14.71
N SER A 125 23.16 13.01 15.74
CA SER A 125 22.96 12.21 16.95
C SER A 125 21.99 12.93 17.88
N ILE A 126 21.08 12.17 18.44
CA ILE A 126 20.05 12.67 19.37
C ILE A 126 20.08 11.90 20.69
N GLN A 127 19.38 12.38 21.71
CA GLN A 127 19.08 11.58 22.89
C GLN A 127 18.29 10.33 22.50
N GLN A 128 18.42 9.28 23.31
CA GLN A 128 17.74 8.02 23.06
C GLN A 128 16.23 8.22 22.86
N SER A 129 15.70 7.67 21.78
CA SER A 129 14.32 7.80 21.36
C SER A 129 13.86 6.52 20.66
N LYS A 130 12.55 6.34 20.52
CA LYS A 130 11.98 5.22 19.77
C LYS A 130 12.30 5.38 18.28
N ASN A 131 12.61 4.25 17.63
CA ASN A 131 12.75 4.20 16.18
C ASN A 131 11.41 4.49 15.48
N GLY A 132 11.47 4.94 14.26
CA GLY A 132 10.30 5.18 13.42
C GLY A 132 10.59 6.19 12.33
N THR A 133 9.60 6.39 11.47
CA THR A 133 9.69 7.36 10.37
C THR A 133 8.43 8.21 10.30
N ILE A 134 8.61 9.47 9.96
CA ILE A 134 7.54 10.43 9.66
C ILE A 134 7.76 10.93 8.24
N LEU A 135 6.77 10.70 7.38
CA LEU A 135 6.66 11.26 6.04
C LEU A 135 5.67 12.42 6.08
N THR A 136 6.08 13.60 5.71
CA THR A 136 5.20 14.78 5.59
C THR A 136 5.16 15.22 4.13
N PHE A 137 4.00 15.03 3.50
CA PHE A 137 3.74 15.38 2.12
C PHE A 137 3.16 16.79 2.06
N SER A 138 3.70 17.63 1.20
CA SER A 138 3.29 19.03 1.08
C SER A 138 3.20 19.49 -0.38
N ASN A 139 2.45 20.57 -0.59
CA ASN A 139 2.18 21.16 -1.88
C ASN A 139 1.49 20.15 -2.82
N PHE A 140 0.28 19.78 -2.43
CA PHE A 140 -0.54 18.87 -3.22
C PHE A 140 -0.89 19.46 -4.59
N SER A 141 -0.73 18.68 -5.65
CA SER A 141 -1.15 19.03 -7.00
C SER A 141 -2.63 18.65 -7.21
N GLY A 142 -3.54 19.56 -6.88
CA GLY A 142 -4.98 19.32 -6.78
C GLY A 142 -5.71 18.89 -8.06
N ASP A 143 -5.06 19.00 -9.22
CA ASP A 143 -5.67 18.68 -10.51
C ASP A 143 -5.87 17.18 -10.74
N ARG A 144 -5.26 16.33 -9.92
CA ARG A 144 -5.21 14.87 -10.14
C ARG A 144 -6.17 14.05 -9.29
N ILE A 145 -6.70 14.58 -8.18
CA ILE A 145 -7.74 13.88 -7.41
C ILE A 145 -9.10 14.12 -8.03
N LYS A 146 -9.64 13.09 -8.67
CA LYS A 146 -10.98 13.14 -9.31
C LYS A 146 -12.12 12.93 -8.32
N THR A 147 -11.85 12.33 -7.17
CA THR A 147 -12.84 12.02 -6.13
C THR A 147 -12.24 12.12 -4.75
N TYR A 148 -13.01 12.65 -3.80
CA TYR A 148 -12.58 12.76 -2.41
C TYR A 148 -12.72 11.46 -1.60
N ASN A 149 -13.19 10.39 -2.22
CA ASN A 149 -13.17 9.07 -1.60
C ASN A 149 -11.75 8.69 -1.13
N TYR A 150 -10.72 9.11 -1.85
CA TYR A 150 -9.32 8.89 -1.49
C TYR A 150 -8.85 9.60 -0.22
N LEU A 151 -9.65 10.52 0.32
CA LEU A 151 -9.40 11.22 1.58
C LEU A 151 -10.26 10.68 2.74
N ARG A 152 -11.21 9.79 2.47
CA ARG A 152 -12.11 9.24 3.47
C ARG A 152 -11.47 8.06 4.20
N PRO A 153 -11.38 8.08 5.53
CA PRO A 153 -10.74 7.02 6.31
C PRO A 153 -11.31 5.64 6.03
N GLU A 154 -12.63 5.49 5.89
CA GLU A 154 -13.24 4.19 5.60
C GLU A 154 -12.85 3.67 4.21
N HIS A 155 -12.82 4.52 3.19
CA HIS A 155 -12.40 4.10 1.85
C HIS A 155 -10.93 3.66 1.86
N ILE A 156 -10.06 4.44 2.50
CA ILE A 156 -8.62 4.10 2.60
C ILE A 156 -8.43 2.79 3.37
N ARG A 157 -9.18 2.59 4.46
CA ARG A 157 -9.14 1.35 5.25
C ARG A 157 -9.45 0.13 4.39
N VAL A 158 -10.54 0.20 3.61
CA VAL A 158 -10.95 -0.89 2.71
C VAL A 158 -9.90 -1.14 1.64
N GLN A 159 -9.41 -0.09 0.98
CA GLN A 159 -8.39 -0.22 -0.07
C GLN A 159 -7.07 -0.79 0.45
N LEU A 160 -6.63 -0.39 1.65
CA LEU A 160 -5.44 -0.97 2.31
C LEU A 160 -5.66 -2.45 2.66
N GLN A 161 -6.84 -2.79 3.20
CA GLN A 161 -7.18 -4.17 3.52
C GLN A 161 -7.16 -5.06 2.27
N GLU A 162 -7.76 -4.60 1.18
CA GLU A 162 -7.79 -5.34 -0.10
C GLU A 162 -6.38 -5.47 -0.69
N HIS A 163 -5.62 -4.38 -0.75
CA HIS A 163 -4.28 -4.36 -1.35
C HIS A 163 -3.27 -5.24 -0.60
N PHE A 164 -3.32 -5.22 0.73
CA PHE A 164 -2.39 -5.99 1.57
C PHE A 164 -2.96 -7.30 2.09
N LEU A 165 -4.09 -7.75 1.57
CA LEU A 165 -4.80 -8.92 2.09
C LEU A 165 -3.91 -10.14 2.33
N PRO A 166 -3.06 -10.60 1.38
CA PRO A 166 -2.20 -11.76 1.59
C PRO A 166 -1.21 -11.56 2.73
N LEU A 167 -0.61 -10.36 2.80
CA LEU A 167 0.36 -10.01 3.83
C LEU A 167 -0.28 -9.89 5.20
N LEU A 168 -1.49 -9.33 5.28
CA LEU A 168 -2.26 -9.21 6.53
C LEU A 168 -2.60 -10.60 7.09
N PHE A 169 -3.02 -11.54 6.22
CA PHE A 169 -3.25 -12.92 6.63
C PHE A 169 -1.98 -13.60 7.11
N SER A 170 -0.88 -13.51 6.37
CA SER A 170 0.41 -14.05 6.82
C SER A 170 0.83 -13.49 8.19
N ARG A 171 0.64 -12.20 8.43
CA ARG A 171 0.92 -11.60 9.73
C ARG A 171 0.03 -12.14 10.84
N LYS A 172 -1.26 -12.37 10.54
CA LYS A 172 -2.21 -12.96 11.48
C LYS A 172 -1.83 -14.40 11.82
N GLU A 173 -1.45 -15.20 10.84
CA GLU A 173 -0.96 -16.58 11.00
C GLU A 173 0.34 -16.64 11.84
N ASP A 174 1.25 -15.69 11.63
CA ASP A 174 2.54 -15.60 12.33
C ASP A 174 2.45 -14.89 13.70
N ASP A 175 1.27 -14.48 14.14
CA ASP A 175 1.05 -13.68 15.37
C ASP A 175 1.88 -12.38 15.41
N ARG A 176 2.05 -11.75 14.24
CA ARG A 176 2.78 -10.48 14.07
C ARG A 176 1.80 -9.31 14.02
N PRO A 177 1.64 -8.53 15.11
CA PRO A 177 0.61 -7.48 15.15
C PRO A 177 0.83 -6.40 14.09
N LEU A 178 -0.27 -5.86 13.60
CA LEU A 178 -0.29 -4.65 12.77
C LEU A 178 -1.56 -3.86 13.06
N ARG A 179 -1.36 -2.56 13.27
CA ARG A 179 -2.44 -1.58 13.43
C ARG A 179 -2.19 -0.40 12.51
N ILE A 180 -3.19 0.01 11.73
CA ILE A 180 -3.14 1.19 10.88
C ILE A 180 -4.28 2.12 11.28
N ASP A 181 -3.94 3.26 11.87
CA ASP A 181 -4.88 4.31 12.20
C ASP A 181 -4.96 5.33 11.05
N ILE A 182 -6.17 5.68 10.63
CA ILE A 182 -6.42 6.60 9.52
C ILE A 182 -7.33 7.71 10.03
N GLU A 183 -6.89 8.95 9.94
CA GLU A 183 -7.63 10.11 10.45
C GLU A 183 -7.75 11.20 9.37
N LEU A 184 -8.96 11.70 9.19
CA LEU A 184 -9.25 12.90 8.41
C LEU A 184 -9.55 14.06 9.35
N LYS A 185 -8.78 15.13 9.23
CA LYS A 185 -8.99 16.42 9.88
C LYS A 185 -9.44 17.44 8.85
N THR A 186 -10.53 18.13 9.12
CA THR A 186 -10.99 19.24 8.29
C THR A 186 -11.62 20.32 9.17
N SER A 187 -11.35 21.57 8.88
CA SER A 187 -11.94 22.71 9.59
C SER A 187 -13.32 23.09 9.03
N LYS A 188 -13.66 22.65 7.82
CA LYS A 188 -14.95 22.87 7.18
C LYS A 188 -15.53 21.55 6.65
N ALA A 189 -16.38 20.95 7.49
CA ALA A 189 -17.12 19.77 7.09
C ALA A 189 -18.12 20.06 5.97
N ASN A 190 -18.35 19.10 5.10
CA ASN A 190 -19.37 19.15 4.06
C ASN A 190 -20.25 17.89 4.11
N PRO A 191 -21.29 17.88 4.97
CA PRO A 191 -22.13 16.69 5.14
C PRO A 191 -22.85 16.25 3.86
N SER A 192 -23.19 17.17 2.96
CA SER A 192 -23.83 16.83 1.68
C SER A 192 -22.92 16.03 0.75
N LYS A 193 -21.63 16.05 1.00
CA LYS A 193 -20.59 15.28 0.30
C LYS A 193 -20.05 14.13 1.15
N ASP A 194 -20.67 13.86 2.30
CA ASP A 194 -20.19 12.90 3.28
C ASP A 194 -18.71 13.13 3.63
N PHE A 195 -18.36 14.40 3.86
CA PHE A 195 -17.00 14.86 4.13
C PHE A 195 -16.96 15.63 5.45
N PHE A 196 -16.47 14.98 6.49
CA PHE A 196 -16.38 15.47 7.85
C PHE A 196 -15.19 14.84 8.57
N PRO A 197 -14.72 15.40 9.69
CA PRO A 197 -13.68 14.75 10.49
C PRO A 197 -14.09 13.31 10.83
N ASP A 198 -13.22 12.36 10.52
CA ASP A 198 -13.48 10.93 10.75
C ASP A 198 -12.18 10.20 11.09
N ARG A 199 -12.32 9.06 11.74
CA ARG A 199 -11.21 8.17 12.07
C ARG A 199 -11.62 6.73 11.93
N LYS A 200 -10.74 5.93 11.31
CA LYS A 200 -10.89 4.47 11.19
C LYS A 200 -9.58 3.80 11.54
N THR A 201 -9.70 2.56 11.97
CA THR A 201 -8.55 1.70 12.26
C THR A 201 -8.68 0.42 11.44
N LEU A 202 -7.58 -0.07 10.92
CA LEU A 202 -7.44 -1.41 10.34
C LEU A 202 -6.55 -2.23 11.27
N THR A 203 -7.06 -3.39 11.69
CA THR A 203 -6.34 -4.37 12.50
C THR A 203 -6.45 -5.76 11.89
N LEU A 204 -5.70 -6.73 12.42
CA LEU A 204 -5.78 -8.12 11.94
C LEU A 204 -7.06 -8.82 12.36
N GLU A 205 -7.76 -8.31 13.40
CA GLU A 205 -9.06 -8.79 13.85
C GLU A 205 -10.18 -8.47 12.86
N ASP A 206 -9.99 -7.43 12.02
CA ASP A 206 -10.95 -7.04 10.97
C ASP A 206 -10.99 -8.03 9.79
N LEU A 207 -10.00 -8.92 9.72
CA LEU A 207 -9.93 -9.92 8.65
C LEU A 207 -10.93 -11.05 8.88
N PRO A 208 -11.61 -11.52 7.82
CA PRO A 208 -12.48 -12.69 7.93
C PRO A 208 -11.69 -13.94 8.34
N VAL A 209 -12.38 -14.93 8.86
CA VAL A 209 -11.84 -16.27 9.08
C VAL A 209 -11.75 -16.96 7.72
N LEU A 210 -10.59 -17.52 7.39
CA LEU A 210 -10.39 -18.30 6.19
C LEU A 210 -10.44 -19.79 6.51
N LEU A 211 -11.08 -20.54 5.61
CA LEU A 211 -10.91 -21.98 5.46
C LEU A 211 -9.83 -22.23 4.42
N THR A 212 -9.10 -23.31 4.56
CA THR A 212 -7.98 -23.64 3.65
C THR A 212 -8.20 -24.99 3.03
N ASP A 213 -8.09 -25.05 1.71
CA ASP A 213 -8.00 -26.26 0.91
C ASP A 213 -6.75 -26.21 0.06
N TYR A 214 -6.26 -27.39 -0.36
CA TYR A 214 -5.09 -27.52 -1.19
C TYR A 214 -5.44 -28.27 -2.47
N VAL A 215 -5.11 -27.67 -3.60
CA VAL A 215 -5.34 -28.26 -4.93
C VAL A 215 -4.01 -28.64 -5.52
N GLU A 216 -3.79 -29.93 -5.76
CA GLU A 216 -2.65 -30.49 -6.47
C GLU A 216 -3.09 -30.93 -7.86
N ASP A 217 -2.18 -30.81 -8.83
CA ASP A 217 -2.35 -31.37 -10.17
C ASP A 217 -1.08 -32.10 -10.55
N ASP A 218 -1.10 -33.42 -10.47
CA ASP A 218 0.03 -34.31 -10.74
C ASP A 218 0.36 -34.41 -12.24
N ASP A 219 -0.52 -33.92 -13.12
CA ASP A 219 -0.34 -33.98 -14.58
C ASP A 219 0.47 -32.78 -15.12
N VAL A 220 0.80 -31.81 -14.27
CA VAL A 220 1.58 -30.64 -14.65
C VAL A 220 2.98 -30.70 -14.03
N ASP A 221 3.98 -31.07 -14.82
CA ASP A 221 5.40 -31.01 -14.44
C ASP A 221 5.71 -29.60 -13.87
N TRP A 222 6.24 -29.47 -12.68
CA TRP A 222 6.59 -28.23 -12.01
C TRP A 222 5.44 -27.40 -11.37
N PHE A 223 4.24 -27.92 -11.29
CA PHE A 223 3.15 -27.33 -10.54
C PHE A 223 3.03 -27.99 -9.16
N ASN A 224 3.46 -27.27 -8.12
CA ASN A 224 3.48 -27.80 -6.74
C ASN A 224 2.13 -27.64 -6.02
N GLY A 225 1.07 -27.26 -6.74
CA GLY A 225 -0.24 -27.05 -6.17
C GLY A 225 -0.53 -25.59 -5.82
N VAL A 226 -1.79 -25.33 -5.53
CA VAL A 226 -2.33 -24.02 -5.06
C VAL A 226 -2.99 -24.21 -3.73
N GLU A 227 -2.55 -23.43 -2.75
CA GLU A 227 -3.28 -23.25 -1.50
C GLU A 227 -4.43 -22.28 -1.74
N VAL A 228 -5.65 -22.75 -1.54
CA VAL A 228 -6.87 -21.98 -1.70
C VAL A 228 -7.41 -21.63 -0.32
N ASN A 229 -7.24 -20.40 0.07
CA ASN A 229 -7.86 -19.88 1.30
C ASN A 229 -9.16 -19.16 0.92
N TYR A 230 -10.25 -19.45 1.62
CA TYR A 230 -11.54 -18.87 1.27
C TYR A 230 -12.38 -18.53 2.49
N SER A 231 -13.25 -17.54 2.31
CA SER A 231 -14.29 -17.20 3.27
C SER A 231 -15.61 -17.03 2.54
N ILE A 232 -16.66 -17.60 3.10
CA ILE A 232 -18.02 -17.46 2.60
C ILE A 232 -18.89 -16.91 3.75
N ILE A 233 -19.36 -15.68 3.58
CA ILE A 233 -20.21 -15.00 4.56
C ILE A 233 -21.59 -14.84 3.93
N ASN A 234 -22.62 -15.23 4.66
CA ASN A 234 -24.01 -14.97 4.29
C ASN A 234 -24.56 -13.85 5.18
N ASP A 235 -24.63 -12.65 4.63
CA ASP A 235 -25.16 -11.46 5.29
C ASP A 235 -26.08 -10.71 4.32
N ASN A 236 -27.38 -10.92 4.49
CA ASN A 236 -28.42 -10.32 3.65
C ASN A 236 -28.51 -8.78 3.78
N THR A 237 -27.81 -8.19 4.75
CA THR A 237 -27.72 -6.71 4.89
C THR A 237 -26.71 -6.10 3.97
N ARG A 238 -25.83 -6.91 3.36
CA ARG A 238 -24.78 -6.48 2.45
C ARG A 238 -25.05 -6.92 1.02
N PRO A 239 -24.57 -6.15 0.02
CA PRO A 239 -24.62 -6.58 -1.36
C PRO A 239 -23.76 -7.84 -1.55
N LYS A 240 -24.16 -8.69 -2.51
CA LYS A 240 -23.33 -9.81 -2.92
C LYS A 240 -22.00 -9.34 -3.47
N SER A 241 -20.92 -10.03 -3.15
CA SER A 241 -19.58 -9.72 -3.65
C SER A 241 -18.72 -10.97 -3.79
N VAL A 242 -17.88 -10.98 -4.81
CA VAL A 242 -16.82 -11.96 -4.99
C VAL A 242 -15.52 -11.22 -5.14
N ALA A 243 -14.56 -11.56 -4.31
CA ALA A 243 -13.20 -11.12 -4.43
C ALA A 243 -12.28 -12.34 -4.59
N THR A 244 -11.47 -12.34 -5.62
CA THR A 244 -10.40 -13.33 -5.79
C THR A 244 -9.09 -12.60 -5.86
N VAL A 245 -8.14 -13.04 -5.06
CA VAL A 245 -6.82 -12.45 -4.92
C VAL A 245 -5.78 -13.54 -5.08
N VAL A 246 -4.83 -13.32 -5.95
CA VAL A 246 -3.62 -14.13 -6.06
C VAL A 246 -2.51 -13.44 -5.27
N SER A 247 -1.86 -14.17 -4.39
CA SER A 247 -0.72 -13.67 -3.63
C SER A 247 0.56 -13.73 -4.47
N VAL A 248 1.15 -12.57 -4.75
CA VAL A 248 2.42 -12.44 -5.46
C VAL A 248 3.35 -11.59 -4.61
N ASP A 249 4.43 -12.17 -4.10
CA ASP A 249 5.35 -11.50 -3.17
C ASP A 249 4.64 -10.80 -1.99
N GLY A 250 3.58 -11.45 -1.47
CA GLY A 250 2.77 -10.90 -0.37
C GLY A 250 1.83 -9.75 -0.76
N ARG A 251 1.72 -9.43 -2.04
CA ARG A 251 0.80 -8.41 -2.57
C ARG A 251 -0.41 -9.05 -3.22
N ALA A 252 -1.54 -8.35 -3.13
CA ALA A 252 -2.78 -8.77 -3.74
C ALA A 252 -2.80 -8.44 -5.24
N MET A 253 -2.88 -9.47 -6.07
CA MET A 253 -3.16 -9.32 -7.50
C MET A 253 -4.61 -9.74 -7.73
N PRO A 254 -5.50 -8.82 -8.15
CA PRO A 254 -6.88 -9.16 -8.44
C PRO A 254 -6.98 -10.19 -9.57
N TYR A 255 -7.82 -11.18 -9.38
CA TYR A 255 -8.14 -12.19 -10.37
C TYR A 255 -9.64 -12.48 -10.36
N GLN A 256 -10.22 -12.95 -11.44
CA GLN A 256 -11.62 -13.34 -11.48
C GLN A 256 -11.74 -14.85 -11.61
N LEU A 257 -11.88 -15.55 -10.47
CA LEU A 257 -12.08 -16.99 -10.46
C LEU A 257 -13.52 -17.36 -10.81
N ILE A 258 -14.47 -16.66 -10.19
CA ILE A 258 -15.91 -16.84 -10.46
C ILE A 258 -16.57 -15.48 -10.66
N SER A 259 -17.64 -15.46 -11.45
CA SER A 259 -18.44 -14.26 -11.66
C SER A 259 -19.26 -13.92 -10.42
N GLN A 260 -19.45 -12.63 -10.13
CA GLN A 260 -20.37 -12.16 -9.09
C GLN A 260 -21.81 -12.63 -9.31
N ASP A 261 -22.21 -12.87 -10.57
CA ASP A 261 -23.54 -13.37 -10.91
C ASP A 261 -23.73 -14.85 -10.56
N ALA A 262 -22.63 -15.60 -10.40
CA ALA A 262 -22.68 -17.02 -10.03
C ALA A 262 -23.02 -17.27 -8.56
N ILE A 263 -23.06 -16.23 -7.72
CA ILE A 263 -23.40 -16.38 -6.29
C ILE A 263 -24.78 -15.78 -5.98
N PRO A 264 -25.51 -16.36 -4.99
CA PRO A 264 -26.78 -15.82 -4.53
C PRO A 264 -26.66 -14.43 -3.90
N GLY A 265 -27.77 -13.70 -3.80
CA GLY A 265 -27.85 -12.46 -3.04
C GLY A 265 -27.49 -12.66 -1.57
N GLY A 266 -26.87 -11.67 -0.92
CA GLY A 266 -26.45 -11.72 0.47
C GLY A 266 -25.16 -12.50 0.75
N TYR A 267 -24.54 -13.12 -0.25
CA TYR A 267 -23.28 -13.81 -0.06
C TYR A 267 -22.09 -12.89 -0.40
N GLN A 268 -21.08 -12.92 0.46
CA GLN A 268 -19.76 -12.37 0.22
C GLN A 268 -18.76 -13.52 0.19
N VAL A 269 -18.04 -13.66 -0.92
CA VAL A 269 -17.06 -14.74 -1.12
C VAL A 269 -15.69 -14.12 -1.38
N LEU A 270 -14.72 -14.58 -0.62
CA LEU A 270 -13.32 -14.20 -0.77
C LEU A 270 -12.51 -15.46 -1.07
N PHE A 271 -11.67 -15.38 -2.09
CA PHE A 271 -10.62 -16.37 -2.35
C PHE A 271 -9.26 -15.70 -2.28
N LEU A 272 -8.33 -16.34 -1.56
CA LEU A 272 -6.92 -15.98 -1.54
C LEU A 272 -6.11 -17.20 -2.00
N LEU A 273 -5.50 -17.09 -3.16
CA LEU A 273 -4.72 -18.14 -3.79
C LEU A 273 -3.23 -17.90 -3.51
N LYS A 274 -2.54 -18.90 -2.98
CA LYS A 274 -1.10 -18.88 -2.72
C LYS A 274 -0.43 -20.04 -3.46
N SER A 275 0.70 -19.80 -4.11
CA SER A 275 1.55 -20.82 -4.72
C SER A 275 2.96 -20.26 -4.89
N GLU A 276 3.98 -21.11 -4.77
CA GLU A 276 5.35 -20.74 -5.11
C GLU A 276 5.50 -20.36 -6.59
N LEU A 277 4.68 -20.95 -7.45
CA LEU A 277 4.63 -20.62 -8.87
C LEU A 277 4.39 -19.11 -9.10
N PHE A 278 3.52 -18.49 -8.33
CA PHE A 278 3.18 -17.08 -8.47
C PHE A 278 4.36 -16.13 -8.14
N ASN A 279 5.31 -16.60 -7.34
CA ASN A 279 6.50 -15.85 -6.93
C ASN A 279 7.70 -16.08 -7.87
N THR A 280 7.75 -17.23 -8.55
CA THR A 280 8.94 -17.67 -9.33
C THR A 280 9.03 -17.03 -10.71
N PHE A 281 7.90 -16.75 -11.33
CA PHE A 281 7.86 -16.18 -12.68
C PHE A 281 7.57 -14.69 -12.61
N GLY A 282 8.47 -13.83 -12.14
CA GLY A 282 8.32 -12.37 -12.16
C GLY A 282 6.93 -11.93 -12.66
N ALA A 283 5.94 -12.13 -11.83
CA ALA A 283 4.51 -12.37 -12.17
C ALA A 283 3.85 -11.30 -13.05
N ILE A 284 4.52 -10.18 -13.27
CA ILE A 284 4.00 -9.05 -14.08
C ILE A 284 3.93 -9.42 -15.57
N SER A 285 4.85 -10.21 -16.10
CA SER A 285 4.87 -10.53 -17.54
C SER A 285 3.93 -11.68 -17.92
N VAL A 286 3.74 -12.66 -17.04
CA VAL A 286 2.86 -13.80 -17.33
C VAL A 286 1.39 -13.42 -17.15
N PHE A 287 1.06 -12.63 -16.13
CA PHE A 287 -0.32 -12.19 -15.89
C PHE A 287 -0.79 -11.12 -16.88
N SER A 288 0.07 -10.22 -17.36
CA SER A 288 -0.32 -9.26 -18.41
C SER A 288 -0.63 -9.98 -19.73
N THR A 289 0.16 -10.97 -20.11
CA THR A 289 -0.08 -11.76 -21.33
C THR A 289 -1.33 -12.65 -21.19
N PHE A 290 -1.60 -13.18 -19.99
CA PHE A 290 -2.79 -13.99 -19.73
C PHE A 290 -4.07 -13.14 -19.71
N LEU A 291 -4.04 -11.94 -19.16
CA LEU A 291 -5.18 -11.00 -19.17
C LEU A 291 -5.47 -10.43 -20.56
N GLU A 292 -4.47 -10.28 -21.43
CA GLU A 292 -4.65 -9.87 -22.82
C GLU A 292 -5.22 -10.98 -23.69
N SER A 293 -4.99 -12.25 -23.36
CA SER A 293 -5.54 -13.41 -24.10
C SER A 293 -7.01 -13.71 -23.80
N GLN A 294 -7.59 -13.07 -22.78
CA GLN A 294 -9.01 -13.24 -22.37
C GLN A 294 -9.92 -12.10 -22.85
N LYS A 295 -9.41 -11.14 -23.63
CA LYS A 295 -10.18 -10.12 -24.36
C LYS A 295 -10.47 -10.58 -25.77
#